data_e43e4c123391deec9ff1d895cac7aa5d
#
_entry.id   e43e4c123391deec9ff1d895cac7aa5d
#
_cell.length_a   1.000
_cell.length_b   1.000
_cell.length_c   1.000
_cell.angle_alpha   90.00
_cell.angle_beta   90.00
_cell.angle_gamma   90.00
#
_symmetry.space_group_name_H-M   'P 1'
#
loop_
_entity.id
_entity.type
_entity.pdbx_description
1 polymer ?
#
loop_
_entity_poly.entity_id
_entity_poly.type
_entity_poly.pdbx_seq_one_letter_code
_entity_poly.pdbx_strand_id
1 'polypeptide(L)'
;MVCNVYNSLSIRQKPNRKGKVLGTVPMNKVVNIIGKKYVWDKNIPYVKVQYCNITGYVNAKYVKGLVLKKKQKKNKKYPWVAVLSNGKQNKRIKVVRQYSFGEYISKHGCSIAAIVEALEIYGINKSPYEINNYCRSHYKFNGSKVAIHGAYKTVKAISKKKPVYHDVKQNNKTNIKKIIKESLKAGKKVVIEQKNPIHTYVALGFALNGKIVIATSGQLKEVSLSWIMKTINTGDGSKADYFKGSKADAGIFII
;
A
#
# COMPACT_ATOMS: atom_id res chain seq x y z
N MET A 1 -17.14 -24.63 15.48
CA MET A 1 -16.91 -26.04 15.07
C MET A 1 -15.45 -26.24 14.74
N VAL A 2 -14.87 -27.34 15.17
CA VAL A 2 -13.48 -27.72 14.80
C VAL A 2 -13.46 -28.28 13.38
N CYS A 3 -12.54 -27.83 12.54
CA CYS A 3 -12.43 -28.25 11.15
C CYS A 3 -10.97 -28.23 10.69
N ASN A 4 -10.68 -28.86 9.54
CA ASN A 4 -9.36 -28.91 8.92
C ASN A 4 -8.23 -29.42 9.82
N VAL A 5 -8.56 -30.35 10.70
CA VAL A 5 -7.61 -31.16 11.48
C VAL A 5 -7.72 -32.60 11.05
N TYR A 6 -6.61 -33.36 11.13
CA TYR A 6 -6.62 -34.75 10.69
C TYR A 6 -7.58 -35.61 11.52
N ASN A 7 -7.46 -35.57 12.85
CA ASN A 7 -8.33 -36.33 13.75
C ASN A 7 -8.95 -35.46 14.84
N SER A 8 -8.16 -34.61 15.50
CA SER A 8 -8.60 -33.81 16.62
C SER A 8 -7.75 -32.57 16.81
N LEU A 9 -8.28 -31.59 17.55
CA LEU A 9 -7.62 -30.34 17.90
C LEU A 9 -7.23 -30.35 19.39
N SER A 10 -5.96 -30.18 19.69
CA SER A 10 -5.48 -30.17 21.08
C SER A 10 -5.94 -28.92 21.84
N ILE A 11 -6.47 -29.13 23.05
CA ILE A 11 -6.72 -28.08 24.04
C ILE A 11 -5.47 -27.99 24.92
N ARG A 12 -4.88 -26.80 25.01
CA ARG A 12 -3.63 -26.57 25.72
C ARG A 12 -3.82 -25.65 26.93
N GLN A 13 -3.03 -25.88 27.96
CA GLN A 13 -3.03 -25.05 29.18
C GLN A 13 -2.57 -23.61 28.88
N LYS A 14 -1.60 -23.45 28.00
CA LYS A 14 -1.07 -22.15 27.57
C LYS A 14 -1.29 -21.94 26.07
N PRO A 15 -1.44 -20.70 25.60
CA PRO A 15 -1.69 -20.38 24.19
C PRO A 15 -0.42 -20.46 23.35
N ASN A 16 0.24 -21.61 23.36
CA ASN A 16 1.45 -21.89 22.56
C ASN A 16 1.56 -23.39 22.24
N ARG A 17 2.42 -23.74 21.29
CA ARG A 17 2.63 -25.14 20.87
C ARG A 17 3.27 -26.03 21.95
N LYS A 18 4.02 -25.44 22.86
CA LYS A 18 4.71 -26.16 23.94
C LYS A 18 3.85 -26.31 25.19
N GLY A 19 2.68 -25.64 25.24
CA GLY A 19 1.77 -25.74 26.37
C GLY A 19 1.27 -27.18 26.55
N LYS A 20 1.22 -27.65 27.83
CA LYS A 20 0.70 -28.98 28.20
C LYS A 20 -0.68 -29.19 27.52
N VAL A 21 -0.88 -30.33 26.88
CA VAL A 21 -2.15 -30.74 26.32
C VAL A 21 -3.04 -31.20 27.46
N LEU A 22 -4.21 -30.60 27.60
CA LEU A 22 -5.21 -30.91 28.61
C LEU A 22 -6.25 -31.92 28.09
N GLY A 23 -6.43 -31.96 26.78
CA GLY A 23 -7.35 -32.85 26.10
C GLY A 23 -7.44 -32.51 24.63
N THR A 24 -8.37 -33.13 23.92
CA THR A 24 -8.58 -32.94 22.49
C THR A 24 -10.05 -32.75 22.15
N VAL A 25 -10.31 -32.03 21.07
CA VAL A 25 -11.64 -31.88 20.46
C VAL A 25 -11.65 -32.64 19.15
N PRO A 26 -12.46 -33.65 18.96
CA PRO A 26 -12.58 -34.34 17.68
C PRO A 26 -13.00 -33.39 16.56
N MET A 27 -12.64 -33.72 15.32
CA MET A 27 -13.07 -32.99 14.15
C MET A 27 -14.62 -32.92 14.11
N ASN A 28 -15.17 -31.82 13.62
CA ASN A 28 -16.60 -31.55 13.48
C ASN A 28 -17.38 -31.38 14.81
N LYS A 29 -16.73 -31.41 15.96
CA LYS A 29 -17.37 -31.09 17.24
C LYS A 29 -17.39 -29.58 17.50
N VAL A 30 -18.40 -29.12 18.23
CA VAL A 30 -18.58 -27.73 18.63
C VAL A 30 -17.84 -27.47 19.94
N VAL A 31 -17.17 -26.34 20.04
CA VAL A 31 -16.52 -25.85 21.27
C VAL A 31 -17.16 -24.54 21.70
N ASN A 32 -17.30 -24.32 22.99
CA ASN A 32 -17.75 -23.05 23.55
C ASN A 32 -16.56 -22.10 23.65
N ILE A 33 -16.68 -20.92 23.08
CA ILE A 33 -15.64 -19.89 23.16
C ILE A 33 -15.92 -19.04 24.38
N ILE A 34 -14.98 -19.06 25.34
CA ILE A 34 -15.11 -18.33 26.61
C ILE A 34 -14.21 -17.10 26.70
N GLY A 35 -13.45 -16.82 25.67
CA GLY A 35 -12.56 -15.65 25.59
C GLY A 35 -12.96 -14.69 24.49
N LYS A 36 -13.04 -13.38 24.80
CA LYS A 36 -13.34 -12.33 23.82
C LYS A 36 -12.13 -11.92 22.98
N LYS A 37 -10.92 -12.40 23.31
CA LYS A 37 -9.67 -11.98 22.66
C LYS A 37 -8.84 -13.19 22.24
N TYR A 38 -8.17 -13.07 21.08
CA TYR A 38 -7.15 -14.03 20.68
C TYR A 38 -5.86 -13.73 21.41
N VAL A 39 -5.18 -14.80 21.84
CA VAL A 39 -3.81 -14.73 22.33
C VAL A 39 -2.90 -15.26 21.21
N TRP A 40 -1.86 -14.53 20.89
CA TRP A 40 -0.98 -14.86 19.79
C TRP A 40 0.35 -15.42 20.30
N ASP A 41 0.70 -16.59 19.83
CA ASP A 41 2.06 -17.13 19.92
C ASP A 41 2.71 -17.02 18.54
N LYS A 42 3.69 -16.14 18.41
CA LYS A 42 4.30 -15.79 17.11
C LYS A 42 3.20 -15.41 16.09
N ASN A 43 2.94 -16.26 15.11
CA ASN A 43 1.94 -16.07 14.06
C ASN A 43 0.72 -17.00 14.21
N ILE A 44 0.59 -17.66 15.34
CA ILE A 44 -0.48 -18.62 15.60
C ILE A 44 -1.50 -17.99 16.56
N PRO A 45 -2.75 -17.78 16.14
CA PRO A 45 -3.80 -17.31 17.01
C PRO A 45 -4.34 -18.47 17.86
N TYR A 46 -4.46 -18.23 19.14
CA TYR A 46 -5.14 -19.13 20.08
C TYR A 46 -6.37 -18.47 20.63
N VAL A 47 -7.41 -19.25 20.86
CA VAL A 47 -8.64 -18.81 21.52
C VAL A 47 -8.91 -19.71 22.72
N LYS A 48 -9.39 -19.10 23.82
CA LYS A 48 -9.78 -19.84 25.01
C LYS A 48 -11.16 -20.46 24.80
N VAL A 49 -11.22 -21.75 24.97
CA VAL A 49 -12.43 -22.55 24.76
C VAL A 49 -12.73 -23.46 25.95
N GLN A 50 -13.99 -23.87 26.02
CA GLN A 50 -14.43 -24.96 26.88
C GLN A 50 -15.02 -26.06 25.99
N TYR A 51 -14.59 -27.27 26.21
CA TYR A 51 -15.14 -28.47 25.60
C TYR A 51 -15.29 -29.56 26.67
N CYS A 52 -16.52 -30.02 26.87
CA CYS A 52 -16.85 -30.82 28.04
C CYS A 52 -16.38 -30.11 29.33
N ASN A 53 -15.68 -30.78 30.20
CA ASN A 53 -15.13 -30.18 31.42
C ASN A 53 -13.71 -29.64 31.30
N ILE A 54 -13.19 -29.53 30.07
CA ILE A 54 -11.82 -29.06 29.80
C ILE A 54 -11.87 -27.63 29.32
N THR A 55 -11.15 -26.77 30.04
CA THR A 55 -10.94 -25.36 29.64
C THR A 55 -9.49 -25.13 29.29
N GLY A 56 -9.24 -24.52 28.14
CA GLY A 56 -7.89 -24.23 27.67
C GLY A 56 -7.86 -23.48 26.34
N TYR A 57 -6.74 -23.52 25.69
CA TYR A 57 -6.49 -22.80 24.45
C TYR A 57 -6.37 -23.75 23.26
N VAL A 58 -7.04 -23.41 22.18
CA VAL A 58 -6.93 -24.11 20.89
C VAL A 58 -6.40 -23.17 19.82
N ASN A 59 -5.75 -23.71 18.81
CA ASN A 59 -5.38 -22.93 17.64
C ASN A 59 -6.64 -22.51 16.88
N ALA A 60 -6.89 -21.21 16.85
CA ALA A 60 -8.11 -20.64 16.29
C ALA A 60 -8.24 -20.82 14.76
N LYS A 61 -7.17 -21.15 14.07
CA LYS A 61 -7.21 -21.46 12.63
C LYS A 61 -8.09 -22.67 12.28
N TYR A 62 -8.25 -23.57 13.25
CA TYR A 62 -9.00 -24.81 13.08
C TYR A 62 -10.42 -24.75 13.68
N VAL A 63 -10.91 -23.55 13.99
CA VAL A 63 -12.27 -23.36 14.51
C VAL A 63 -13.10 -22.56 13.52
N LYS A 64 -14.02 -23.23 12.82
CA LYS A 64 -14.95 -22.58 11.87
C LYS A 64 -16.01 -21.77 12.63
N GLY A 65 -16.41 -20.63 12.07
CA GLY A 65 -17.37 -19.70 12.69
C GLY A 65 -16.71 -18.65 13.59
N LEU A 66 -15.40 -18.73 13.79
CA LEU A 66 -14.62 -17.64 14.37
C LEU A 66 -14.30 -16.62 13.27
N VAL A 67 -14.74 -15.41 13.45
CA VAL A 67 -14.17 -14.27 12.72
C VAL A 67 -12.80 -14.01 13.34
N LEU A 68 -11.78 -14.66 12.81
CA LEU A 68 -10.41 -14.29 13.13
C LEU A 68 -10.23 -12.85 12.66
N LYS A 69 -10.39 -11.87 13.56
CA LYS A 69 -9.76 -10.58 13.34
C LYS A 69 -8.28 -10.91 13.15
N LYS A 70 -7.83 -10.97 11.87
CA LYS A 70 -6.40 -11.15 11.57
C LYS A 70 -5.69 -10.20 12.51
N LYS A 71 -4.74 -10.72 13.32
CA LYS A 71 -3.76 -9.85 13.98
C LYS A 71 -3.25 -9.00 12.84
N GLN A 72 -3.68 -7.74 12.80
CA GLN A 72 -3.01 -6.81 11.94
C GLN A 72 -1.56 -7.01 12.34
N LYS A 73 -0.77 -7.65 11.49
CA LYS A 73 0.67 -7.56 11.62
C LYS A 73 0.86 -6.06 11.66
N LYS A 74 1.04 -5.50 12.88
CA LYS A 74 1.63 -4.19 12.99
C LYS A 74 2.89 -4.37 12.19
N ASN A 75 2.83 -3.95 10.94
CA ASN A 75 4.00 -3.99 10.11
C ASN A 75 4.93 -3.02 10.84
N LYS A 76 5.80 -3.55 11.71
CA LYS A 76 6.69 -2.74 12.54
C LYS A 76 7.47 -1.75 11.70
N LYS A 77 7.64 -2.09 10.41
CA LYS A 77 8.32 -1.24 9.44
C LYS A 77 7.40 -0.15 8.85
N TYR A 78 6.08 -0.44 8.71
CA TYR A 78 5.13 0.51 8.10
C TYR A 78 3.77 0.46 8.81
N PRO A 79 3.71 0.76 10.12
CA PRO A 79 2.48 0.60 10.93
C PRO A 79 1.33 1.52 10.50
N TRP A 80 1.62 2.56 9.75
CA TRP A 80 0.73 3.63 9.29
C TRP A 80 0.18 3.37 7.85
N VAL A 81 0.79 2.49 7.04
CA VAL A 81 0.28 2.11 5.69
C VAL A 81 -1.10 1.47 5.78
N ALA A 82 -1.43 0.99 6.95
CA ALA A 82 -2.73 0.44 7.23
C ALA A 82 -3.81 1.49 7.49
N VAL A 83 -3.47 2.77 7.61
CA VAL A 83 -4.42 3.82 7.99
C VAL A 83 -4.58 4.80 6.84
N LEU A 84 -5.67 4.66 6.09
CA LEU A 84 -6.12 5.73 5.21
C LEU A 84 -6.70 6.86 6.06
N SER A 85 -6.55 8.08 5.59
CA SER A 85 -6.82 9.34 6.27
C SER A 85 -8.21 9.53 6.88
N ASN A 86 -9.17 8.70 6.54
CA ASN A 86 -10.53 8.78 7.07
C ASN A 86 -10.79 7.82 8.25
N GLY A 87 -9.76 7.19 8.78
CA GLY A 87 -9.84 6.30 9.94
C GLY A 87 -10.69 5.04 9.73
N LYS A 88 -11.34 4.89 8.58
CA LYS A 88 -12.40 3.88 8.40
C LYS A 88 -11.96 2.58 7.75
N GLN A 89 -10.82 2.46 7.11
CA GLN A 89 -10.36 1.17 6.58
C GLN A 89 -8.86 1.09 6.31
N ASN A 90 -8.25 0.07 6.87
CA ASN A 90 -6.92 -0.43 6.56
C ASN A 90 -6.89 -1.14 5.19
N LYS A 91 -7.12 -0.44 4.09
CA LYS A 91 -6.84 -0.98 2.77
C LYS A 91 -5.35 -0.80 2.51
N ARG A 92 -4.63 -1.92 2.42
CA ARG A 92 -3.27 -1.91 1.87
C ARG A 92 -3.35 -1.43 0.43
N ILE A 93 -2.65 -0.35 0.13
CA ILE A 93 -2.41 0.03 -1.25
C ILE A 93 -1.59 -1.09 -1.89
N LYS A 94 -2.08 -1.61 -3.00
CA LYS A 94 -1.37 -2.60 -3.80
C LYS A 94 -0.21 -1.90 -4.49
N VAL A 95 0.98 -2.11 -3.99
CA VAL A 95 2.18 -1.55 -4.63
C VAL A 95 2.46 -2.28 -5.92
N VAL A 96 2.48 -1.57 -7.03
CA VAL A 96 2.63 -2.13 -8.37
C VAL A 96 4.10 -2.47 -8.65
N ARG A 97 4.37 -3.74 -8.92
CA ARG A 97 5.69 -4.19 -9.37
C ARG A 97 5.83 -3.92 -10.87
N GLN A 98 6.33 -2.77 -11.24
CA GLN A 98 6.55 -2.39 -12.65
C GLN A 98 7.32 -3.47 -13.44
N TYR A 99 8.28 -4.15 -12.83
CA TYR A 99 9.10 -5.19 -13.46
C TYR A 99 8.37 -6.50 -13.79
N SER A 100 7.11 -6.65 -13.35
CA SER A 100 6.29 -7.83 -13.64
C SER A 100 5.45 -7.69 -14.92
N PHE A 101 5.61 -6.63 -15.68
CA PHE A 101 4.74 -6.28 -16.80
C PHE A 101 5.51 -6.03 -18.10
N GLY A 102 6.02 -7.08 -18.73
CA GLY A 102 6.69 -6.99 -20.03
C GLY A 102 7.85 -5.98 -20.09
N GLU A 103 8.69 -6.10 -21.09
CA GLU A 103 9.95 -5.36 -21.17
C GLU A 103 9.76 -3.83 -21.15
N TYR A 104 8.76 -3.33 -21.89
CA TYR A 104 8.53 -1.88 -21.99
C TYR A 104 8.09 -1.26 -20.67
N ILE A 105 7.06 -1.83 -20.00
CA ILE A 105 6.58 -1.32 -18.72
C ILE A 105 7.65 -1.54 -17.63
N SER A 106 8.39 -2.64 -17.73
CA SER A 106 9.49 -2.92 -16.82
C SER A 106 10.56 -1.82 -16.84
N LYS A 107 10.95 -1.35 -18.02
CA LYS A 107 12.00 -0.32 -18.18
C LYS A 107 11.48 1.11 -17.95
N HIS A 108 10.26 1.39 -18.38
CA HIS A 108 9.74 2.77 -18.47
C HIS A 108 8.44 3.04 -17.73
N GLY A 109 7.88 2.06 -17.04
CA GLY A 109 6.54 2.10 -16.48
C GLY A 109 6.38 2.69 -15.08
N CYS A 110 7.36 3.41 -14.54
CA CYS A 110 7.23 3.99 -13.19
C CYS A 110 6.01 4.93 -13.08
N SER A 111 5.76 5.76 -14.09
CA SER A 111 4.58 6.63 -14.11
C SER A 111 3.29 5.83 -14.29
N ILE A 112 3.31 4.75 -15.08
CA ILE A 112 2.17 3.83 -15.22
C ILE A 112 1.85 3.18 -13.88
N ALA A 113 2.87 2.70 -13.16
CA ALA A 113 2.69 2.13 -11.82
C ALA A 113 2.09 3.15 -10.84
N ALA A 114 2.62 4.38 -10.83
CA ALA A 114 2.10 5.45 -9.98
C ALA A 114 0.66 5.86 -10.33
N ILE A 115 0.28 5.83 -11.62
CA ILE A 115 -1.11 6.06 -12.04
C ILE A 115 -2.03 4.95 -11.50
N VAL A 116 -1.63 3.69 -11.64
CA VAL A 116 -2.41 2.54 -11.12
C VAL A 116 -2.58 2.67 -9.60
N GLU A 117 -1.51 2.96 -8.88
CA GLU A 117 -1.55 3.16 -7.42
C GLU A 117 -2.44 4.35 -7.04
N ALA A 118 -2.38 5.45 -7.78
CA ALA A 118 -3.25 6.62 -7.58
C ALA A 118 -4.73 6.31 -7.83
N LEU A 119 -5.04 5.54 -8.87
CA LEU A 119 -6.41 5.11 -9.17
C LEU A 119 -6.95 4.14 -8.10
N GLU A 120 -6.11 3.25 -7.59
CA GLU A 120 -6.49 2.32 -6.51
C GLU A 120 -6.84 3.07 -5.21
N ILE A 121 -6.18 4.19 -4.93
CA ILE A 121 -6.54 5.07 -3.80
C ILE A 121 -7.97 5.61 -3.96
N TYR A 122 -8.40 5.86 -5.16
CA TYR A 122 -9.79 6.23 -5.47
C TYR A 122 -10.75 5.03 -5.56
N GLY A 123 -10.27 3.82 -5.33
CA GLY A 123 -11.07 2.59 -5.42
C GLY A 123 -11.26 2.07 -6.84
N ILE A 124 -10.47 2.55 -7.80
CA ILE A 124 -10.53 2.16 -9.21
C ILE A 124 -9.40 1.18 -9.49
N ASN A 125 -9.77 -0.06 -9.81
CA ASN A 125 -8.81 -1.10 -10.12
C ASN A 125 -8.55 -1.14 -11.63
N LYS A 126 -7.32 -0.83 -12.03
CA LYS A 126 -6.83 -0.89 -13.40
C LYS A 126 -5.50 -1.63 -13.45
N SER A 127 -5.29 -2.41 -14.50
CA SER A 127 -4.00 -3.03 -14.74
C SER A 127 -3.01 -2.04 -15.37
N PRO A 128 -1.70 -2.24 -15.21
CA PRO A 128 -0.69 -1.45 -15.90
C PRO A 128 -0.83 -1.47 -17.42
N TYR A 129 -1.31 -2.58 -18.00
CA TYR A 129 -1.57 -2.68 -19.44
C TYR A 129 -2.71 -1.79 -19.90
N GLU A 130 -3.83 -1.76 -19.15
CA GLU A 130 -4.96 -0.88 -19.47
C GLU A 130 -4.53 0.59 -19.42
N ILE A 131 -3.76 0.97 -18.40
CA ILE A 131 -3.25 2.34 -18.27
C ILE A 131 -2.26 2.67 -19.38
N ASN A 132 -1.35 1.75 -19.70
CA ASN A 132 -0.42 1.95 -20.80
C ASN A 132 -1.15 2.14 -22.14
N ASN A 133 -2.14 1.33 -22.44
CA ASN A 133 -2.96 1.45 -23.64
C ASN A 133 -3.76 2.76 -23.67
N TYR A 134 -4.37 3.13 -22.55
CA TYR A 134 -5.06 4.41 -22.42
C TYR A 134 -4.10 5.58 -22.71
N CYS A 135 -2.95 5.58 -22.09
CA CYS A 135 -1.96 6.62 -22.31
C CYS A 135 -1.50 6.67 -23.78
N ARG A 136 -1.26 5.51 -24.40
CA ARG A 136 -0.86 5.44 -25.82
C ARG A 136 -1.91 5.99 -26.78
N SER A 137 -3.18 5.76 -26.52
CA SER A 137 -4.28 6.27 -27.37
C SER A 137 -4.57 7.75 -27.18
N HIS A 138 -4.34 8.30 -26.00
CA HIS A 138 -4.70 9.69 -25.67
C HIS A 138 -3.53 10.66 -25.72
N TYR A 139 -2.31 10.15 -25.63
CA TYR A 139 -1.10 10.98 -25.68
C TYR A 139 -0.19 10.44 -26.79
N LYS A 140 0.30 11.31 -27.67
CA LYS A 140 1.27 10.93 -28.70
C LYS A 140 2.60 10.55 -28.04
N PHE A 141 2.72 9.28 -27.65
CA PHE A 141 3.97 8.74 -27.17
C PHE A 141 4.92 8.49 -28.32
N ASN A 142 6.04 9.20 -28.36
CA ASN A 142 7.23 8.68 -29.03
C ASN A 142 8.07 7.93 -28.00
N GLY A 143 7.60 6.73 -27.64
CA GLY A 143 8.44 5.64 -27.12
C GLY A 143 8.78 5.65 -25.66
N SER A 144 8.65 6.66 -24.81
CA SER A 144 9.36 6.45 -23.56
C SER A 144 8.75 6.92 -22.30
N LYS A 145 7.90 7.71 -21.96
CA LYS A 145 7.49 7.95 -20.54
C LYS A 145 6.29 8.90 -20.44
N VAL A 146 5.35 8.56 -19.56
CA VAL A 146 4.30 9.50 -19.17
C VAL A 146 4.91 10.51 -18.21
N ALA A 147 5.02 11.76 -18.61
CA ALA A 147 5.41 12.84 -17.71
C ALA A 147 4.38 13.01 -16.58
N ILE A 148 4.78 13.61 -15.49
CA ILE A 148 3.94 13.79 -14.30
C ILE A 148 2.61 14.51 -14.61
N HIS A 149 2.61 15.47 -15.55
CA HIS A 149 1.39 16.13 -15.99
C HIS A 149 0.46 15.19 -16.78
N GLY A 150 1.02 14.31 -17.62
CA GLY A 150 0.26 13.26 -18.29
C GLY A 150 -0.32 12.25 -17.29
N ALA A 151 0.44 11.89 -16.27
CA ALA A 151 -0.06 11.05 -15.18
C ALA A 151 -1.24 11.72 -14.44
N TYR A 152 -1.10 12.99 -14.10
CA TYR A 152 -2.19 13.78 -13.52
C TYR A 152 -3.46 13.80 -14.40
N LYS A 153 -3.30 14.09 -15.69
CA LYS A 153 -4.43 14.10 -16.65
C LYS A 153 -5.10 12.73 -16.74
N THR A 154 -4.32 11.66 -16.78
CA THR A 154 -4.83 10.28 -16.82
C THR A 154 -5.63 9.95 -15.57
N VAL A 155 -5.10 10.23 -14.39
CA VAL A 155 -5.80 9.99 -13.12
C VAL A 155 -7.09 10.80 -13.06
N LYS A 156 -7.05 12.08 -13.45
CA LYS A 156 -8.23 12.95 -13.50
C LYS A 156 -9.30 12.41 -14.44
N ALA A 157 -8.92 12.02 -15.64
CA ALA A 157 -9.84 11.54 -16.67
C ALA A 157 -10.52 10.21 -16.28
N ILE A 158 -9.74 9.24 -15.79
CA ILE A 158 -10.25 7.90 -15.44
C ILE A 158 -11.04 7.94 -14.13
N SER A 159 -10.54 8.64 -13.11
CA SER A 159 -11.18 8.67 -11.80
C SER A 159 -12.42 9.55 -11.72
N LYS A 160 -12.56 10.51 -12.63
CA LYS A 160 -13.55 11.59 -12.54
C LYS A 160 -13.44 12.41 -11.25
N LYS A 161 -12.33 12.26 -10.52
CA LYS A 161 -12.01 13.03 -9.31
C LYS A 161 -11.27 14.32 -9.69
N LYS A 162 -11.03 15.16 -8.69
CA LYS A 162 -10.34 16.45 -8.87
C LYS A 162 -8.97 16.42 -8.17
N PRO A 163 -7.98 15.65 -8.66
CA PRO A 163 -6.62 15.78 -8.15
C PRO A 163 -6.11 17.20 -8.39
N VAL A 164 -5.23 17.70 -7.54
CA VAL A 164 -4.69 19.05 -7.64
C VAL A 164 -3.24 18.97 -8.11
N TYR A 165 -2.96 19.57 -9.25
CA TYR A 165 -1.62 19.65 -9.82
C TYR A 165 -0.90 20.92 -9.34
N HIS A 166 0.36 20.78 -8.98
CA HIS A 166 1.27 21.87 -8.64
C HIS A 166 2.52 21.80 -9.50
N ASP A 167 2.74 22.81 -10.30
CA ASP A 167 3.99 22.99 -11.03
C ASP A 167 5.11 23.40 -10.09
N VAL A 168 6.21 22.66 -10.09
CA VAL A 168 7.34 22.90 -9.19
C VAL A 168 8.13 24.15 -9.61
N LYS A 169 8.12 24.52 -10.90
CA LYS A 169 8.79 25.73 -11.38
C LYS A 169 8.07 27.00 -10.93
N GLN A 170 6.72 26.97 -10.99
CA GLN A 170 5.88 28.09 -10.55
C GLN A 170 5.85 28.22 -9.03
N ASN A 171 6.00 27.10 -8.33
CA ASN A 171 6.06 27.06 -6.89
C ASN A 171 7.51 26.86 -6.44
N ASN A 172 8.07 27.78 -5.70
CA ASN A 172 9.42 27.60 -5.17
C ASN A 172 9.51 26.35 -4.27
N LYS A 173 10.73 25.83 -4.05
CA LYS A 173 10.94 24.60 -3.27
C LYS A 173 10.34 24.63 -1.88
N THR A 174 10.30 25.81 -1.24
CA THR A 174 9.74 26.00 0.10
C THR A 174 8.22 25.75 0.08
N ASN A 175 7.51 26.30 -0.90
CA ASN A 175 6.08 26.08 -1.07
C ASN A 175 5.77 24.62 -1.38
N ILE A 176 6.51 23.98 -2.29
CA ILE A 176 6.34 22.56 -2.60
C ILE A 176 6.56 21.70 -1.36
N LYS A 177 7.59 22.00 -0.57
CA LYS A 177 7.84 21.30 0.71
C LYS A 177 6.65 21.43 1.67
N LYS A 178 6.08 22.64 1.78
CA LYS A 178 4.88 22.90 2.59
C LYS A 178 3.67 22.12 2.06
N ILE A 179 3.40 22.20 0.75
CA ILE A 179 2.29 21.50 0.09
C ILE A 179 2.37 20.00 0.34
N ILE A 180 3.52 19.35 0.12
CA ILE A 180 3.71 17.92 0.38
C ILE A 180 3.42 17.61 1.85
N LYS A 181 4.03 18.37 2.77
CA LYS A 181 3.89 18.14 4.20
C LYS A 181 2.45 18.25 4.68
N GLU A 182 1.76 19.32 4.29
CA GLU A 182 0.37 19.57 4.72
C GLU A 182 -0.60 18.57 4.07
N SER A 183 -0.39 18.22 2.79
CA SER A 183 -1.21 17.20 2.12
C SER A 183 -1.11 15.86 2.82
N LEU A 184 0.11 15.41 3.13
CA LEU A 184 0.33 14.14 3.84
C LEU A 184 -0.21 14.17 5.28
N LYS A 185 -0.14 15.31 5.98
CA LYS A 185 -0.77 15.48 7.30
C LYS A 185 -2.30 15.42 7.22
N ALA A 186 -2.88 15.99 6.17
CA ALA A 186 -4.31 15.91 5.89
C ALA A 186 -4.74 14.52 5.39
N GLY A 187 -3.81 13.56 5.35
CA GLY A 187 -4.04 12.19 4.93
C GLY A 187 -4.20 12.01 3.42
N LYS A 188 -3.99 13.06 2.63
CA LYS A 188 -3.94 12.98 1.17
C LYS A 188 -2.65 12.28 0.73
N LYS A 189 -2.62 11.81 -0.50
CA LYS A 189 -1.45 11.20 -1.11
C LYS A 189 -0.89 12.14 -2.15
N VAL A 190 0.42 12.03 -2.39
CA VAL A 190 1.10 12.93 -3.32
C VAL A 190 1.89 12.10 -4.32
N VAL A 191 1.60 12.24 -5.59
CA VAL A 191 2.40 11.66 -6.66
C VAL A 191 3.52 12.62 -6.99
N ILE A 192 4.74 12.11 -7.02
CA ILE A 192 5.97 12.91 -7.12
C ILE A 192 6.86 12.31 -8.19
N GLU A 193 7.45 13.16 -9.01
CA GLU A 193 8.51 12.78 -9.93
C GLU A 193 9.88 13.25 -9.38
N GLN A 194 10.82 12.31 -9.30
CA GLN A 194 12.22 12.62 -8.99
C GLN A 194 13.05 12.76 -10.26
N LYS A 195 14.16 13.51 -10.16
CA LYS A 195 15.01 13.85 -11.28
C LYS A 195 16.06 12.79 -11.63
N ASN A 196 16.82 12.33 -10.64
CA ASN A 196 17.95 11.42 -10.84
C ASN A 196 17.91 10.22 -9.88
N PRO A 197 17.75 8.99 -10.39
CA PRO A 197 17.24 8.69 -11.74
C PRO A 197 15.80 9.18 -11.89
N ILE A 198 15.36 9.44 -13.12
CA ILE A 198 13.96 9.86 -13.33
C ILE A 198 13.05 8.72 -12.92
N HIS A 199 12.19 9.01 -11.95
CA HIS A 199 11.30 8.02 -11.39
C HIS A 199 10.05 8.67 -10.78
N THR A 200 8.90 8.06 -10.98
CA THR A 200 7.64 8.52 -10.39
C THR A 200 7.22 7.57 -9.29
N TYR A 201 6.78 8.11 -8.16
CA TYR A 201 6.33 7.35 -7.00
C TYR A 201 5.17 8.05 -6.28
N VAL A 202 4.50 7.32 -5.40
CA VAL A 202 3.40 7.84 -4.59
C VAL A 202 3.84 7.97 -3.13
N ALA A 203 3.83 9.19 -2.60
CA ALA A 203 4.00 9.44 -1.16
C ALA A 203 2.67 9.19 -0.44
N LEU A 204 2.68 8.29 0.53
CA LEU A 204 1.48 7.73 1.15
C LEU A 204 1.14 8.37 2.51
N GLY A 205 2.11 8.87 3.23
CA GLY A 205 1.93 9.44 4.58
C GLY A 205 3.20 9.37 5.41
N PHE A 206 3.08 9.70 6.70
CA PHE A 206 4.20 9.66 7.62
C PHE A 206 4.27 8.31 8.35
N ALA A 207 5.47 7.79 8.50
CA ALA A 207 5.80 6.72 9.43
C ALA A 207 5.87 7.24 10.87
N LEU A 208 5.84 6.33 11.86
CA LEU A 208 5.94 6.72 13.28
C LEU A 208 7.24 7.45 13.62
N ASN A 209 8.30 7.23 12.86
CA ASN A 209 9.58 7.92 13.00
C ASN A 209 9.65 9.28 12.27
N GLY A 210 8.51 9.78 11.76
CA GLY A 210 8.41 11.04 11.03
C GLY A 210 8.93 11.01 9.59
N LYS A 211 9.44 9.87 9.10
CA LYS A 211 9.79 9.70 7.69
C LYS A 211 8.53 9.53 6.85
N ILE A 212 8.63 9.87 5.58
CA ILE A 212 7.56 9.69 4.60
C ILE A 212 7.71 8.33 3.96
N VAL A 213 6.60 7.65 3.83
CA VAL A 213 6.58 6.40 3.11
C VAL A 213 6.14 6.60 1.69
N ILE A 214 6.89 6.03 0.81
CA ILE A 214 6.65 6.04 -0.62
C ILE A 214 6.41 4.62 -1.14
N ALA A 215 5.46 4.50 -2.07
CA ALA A 215 5.29 3.33 -2.92
C ALA A 215 6.13 3.55 -4.18
N THR A 216 7.05 2.66 -4.44
CA THR A 216 7.99 2.78 -5.56
C THR A 216 8.48 1.42 -6.04
N SER A 217 8.46 1.16 -7.33
CA SER A 217 9.00 -0.08 -7.95
C SER A 217 8.57 -1.38 -7.26
N GLY A 218 7.32 -1.45 -6.82
CA GLY A 218 6.77 -2.62 -6.13
C GLY A 218 7.18 -2.77 -4.65
N GLN A 219 7.77 -1.74 -4.08
CA GLN A 219 8.25 -1.72 -2.69
C GLN A 219 7.72 -0.50 -1.94
N LEU A 220 7.65 -0.64 -0.63
CA LEU A 220 7.46 0.48 0.28
C LEU A 220 8.80 0.87 0.87
N LYS A 221 9.14 2.15 0.77
CA LYS A 221 10.37 2.71 1.34
C LYS A 221 10.07 3.87 2.27
N GLU A 222 10.90 4.07 3.28
CA GLU A 222 10.87 5.25 4.13
C GLU A 222 11.96 6.23 3.71
N VAL A 223 11.55 7.46 3.41
CA VAL A 223 12.47 8.55 3.02
C VAL A 223 12.21 9.79 3.86
N SER A 224 13.22 10.64 4.02
CA SER A 224 13.01 11.93 4.68
C SER A 224 12.38 12.95 3.71
N LEU A 225 11.67 13.93 4.24
CA LEU A 225 11.18 15.04 3.42
C LEU A 225 12.34 15.81 2.76
N SER A 226 13.50 15.90 3.40
CA SER A 226 14.69 16.50 2.82
C SER A 226 15.21 15.71 1.62
N TRP A 227 15.15 14.37 1.68
CA TRP A 227 15.49 13.53 0.54
C TRP A 227 14.56 13.78 -0.65
N ILE A 228 13.24 13.86 -0.42
CA ILE A 228 12.27 14.21 -1.46
C ILE A 228 12.64 15.56 -2.09
N MET A 229 12.88 16.58 -1.28
CA MET A 229 13.20 17.92 -1.77
C MET A 229 14.54 18.02 -2.49
N LYS A 230 15.50 17.13 -2.19
CA LYS A 230 16.77 17.03 -2.91
C LYS A 230 16.60 16.34 -4.26
N THR A 231 15.71 15.36 -4.34
CA THR A 231 15.56 14.50 -5.53
C THR A 231 14.41 14.90 -6.45
N ILE A 232 13.47 15.72 -5.98
CA ILE A 232 12.30 16.14 -6.77
C ILE A 232 12.74 16.81 -8.08
N ASN A 233 12.03 16.50 -9.15
CA ASN A 233 12.25 17.15 -10.44
C ASN A 233 11.82 18.62 -10.36
N THR A 234 12.75 19.52 -10.63
CA THR A 234 12.54 20.98 -10.66
C THR A 234 12.45 21.55 -12.07
N GLY A 235 12.59 20.69 -13.07
CA GLY A 235 12.55 21.10 -14.47
C GLY A 235 13.77 21.94 -14.91
N ASP A 236 14.85 21.95 -14.15
CA ASP A 236 16.07 22.73 -14.39
C ASP A 236 17.06 21.99 -15.31
N GLY A 237 16.66 21.76 -16.56
CA GLY A 237 17.60 21.42 -17.61
C GLY A 237 18.13 19.99 -17.65
N SER A 238 17.55 19.02 -16.96
CA SER A 238 17.82 17.63 -17.31
C SER A 238 17.15 17.35 -18.65
N LYS A 239 17.95 16.94 -19.65
CA LYS A 239 17.54 16.51 -20.99
C LYS A 239 16.69 15.23 -20.93
N ALA A 240 15.57 15.29 -20.23
CA ALA A 240 14.54 14.30 -20.35
C ALA A 240 13.62 14.78 -21.45
N ASP A 241 13.94 14.43 -22.68
CA ASP A 241 13.03 14.55 -23.82
C ASP A 241 11.80 13.67 -23.59
N TYR A 242 10.92 14.12 -22.71
CA TYR A 242 9.71 13.37 -22.37
C TYR A 242 8.65 13.50 -23.46
N PHE A 243 8.68 14.58 -24.22
CA PHE A 243 7.88 14.82 -25.42
C PHE A 243 8.62 15.77 -26.32
N LYS A 244 8.78 15.42 -27.62
CA LYS A 244 9.21 16.38 -28.63
C LYS A 244 8.24 17.56 -28.58
N GLY A 245 8.71 18.71 -28.08
CA GLY A 245 7.93 19.95 -28.02
C GLY A 245 7.30 20.30 -26.67
N SER A 246 7.38 19.48 -25.62
CA SER A 246 6.97 19.89 -24.28
C SER A 246 8.17 20.33 -23.45
N LYS A 247 8.06 21.48 -22.80
CA LYS A 247 8.98 21.87 -21.71
C LYS A 247 8.92 20.76 -20.65
N ALA A 248 10.07 20.33 -20.13
CA ALA A 248 10.14 19.28 -19.11
C ALA A 248 9.15 19.62 -17.98
N ASP A 249 8.12 18.82 -17.85
CA ASP A 249 7.10 18.99 -16.81
C ASP A 249 7.74 18.62 -15.46
N ALA A 250 7.81 19.58 -14.58
CA ALA A 250 8.23 19.37 -13.20
C ALA A 250 7.02 19.64 -12.31
N GLY A 251 6.54 18.61 -11.65
CA GLY A 251 5.34 18.78 -10.85
C GLY A 251 5.13 17.69 -9.81
N ILE A 252 4.13 17.94 -9.01
CA ILE A 252 3.51 16.97 -8.11
C ILE A 252 2.00 17.05 -8.30
N PHE A 253 1.28 16.00 -7.99
CA PHE A 253 -0.16 16.13 -7.84
C PHE A 253 -0.69 15.40 -6.60
N ILE A 254 -1.75 15.96 -6.03
CA ILE A 254 -2.37 15.51 -4.79
C ILE A 254 -3.64 14.75 -5.11
N ILE A 255 -3.79 13.59 -4.49
CA ILE A 255 -4.94 12.69 -4.61
C ILE A 255 -5.56 12.41 -3.26
#